data_7c51c8fd92e94165fd8000eb91bb1e74
#
_entry.id   7c51c8fd92e94165fd8000eb91bb1e74
#
_cell.length_a   1.000
_cell.length_b   1.000
_cell.length_c   1.000
_cell.angle_alpha   90.00
_cell.angle_beta   90.00
_cell.angle_gamma   90.00
#
_symmetry.space_group_name_H-M   'P 1'
#
loop_
_entity.id
_entity.type
_entity.pdbx_description
1 polymer ?
#
loop_
_entity_poly.entity_id
_entity_poly.type
_entity_poly.pdbx_seq_one_letter_code
_entity_poly.pdbx_strand_id
1 'polypeptide(L)'
;GSKGVTNIYVPYSRHDAEGNYAEGGEGRSNYQLPILVSGSTDNPSNVTVHVAHDADTLNILNYARYATRTELYYEDMGAEGLAYASYPESLLIKAGENKGLLDLKFDFRNIDMSEKWVLPLQIVDDASYNYVAHPRKDYAKAILRIFPFNDYSGDYSGTGITNKVVTGYDGDGKPIETAESITKSSIRGYVIDEQTIFTYAGIVDEDYTCLLYTSPSPRD
;
A
#
# COMPACT_ATOMS: atom_id res chain seq x y z
N GLY A 1 1.53 12.60 7.25
CA GLY A 1 1.99 11.26 6.90
C GLY A 1 2.62 10.58 8.11
N SER A 2 2.21 9.37 8.40
CA SER A 2 2.77 8.59 9.49
C SER A 2 4.23 8.30 9.19
N LYS A 3 5.13 8.66 10.11
CA LYS A 3 6.56 8.39 10.00
C LYS A 3 6.77 6.90 9.72
N GLY A 4 7.45 6.59 8.63
CA GLY A 4 7.91 5.26 8.29
C GLY A 4 7.16 4.53 7.15
N VAL A 5 6.00 5.00 6.70
CA VAL A 5 5.25 4.39 5.60
C VAL A 5 5.05 5.39 4.47
N THR A 6 5.38 4.97 3.25
CA THR A 6 5.20 5.76 2.03
C THR A 6 4.10 5.13 1.16
N ASN A 7 3.08 5.91 0.83
CA ASN A 7 2.01 5.45 -0.03
C ASN A 7 2.44 5.42 -1.49
N ILE A 8 2.14 4.32 -2.17
CA ILE A 8 2.38 4.12 -3.59
C ILE A 8 1.08 3.74 -4.26
N TYR A 9 0.73 4.46 -5.32
CA TYR A 9 -0.48 4.25 -6.10
C TYR A 9 -0.12 3.59 -7.42
N VAL A 10 -0.70 2.43 -7.69
CA VAL A 10 -0.45 1.63 -8.90
C VAL A 10 -1.76 1.26 -9.58
N PRO A 11 -1.82 1.22 -10.92
CA PRO A 11 -3.06 0.85 -11.59
C PRO A 11 -3.41 -0.62 -11.34
N TYR A 12 -4.67 -0.89 -11.02
CA TYR A 12 -5.25 -2.22 -11.12
C TYR A 12 -5.88 -2.33 -12.52
N SER A 13 -5.14 -2.82 -13.47
CA SER A 13 -5.51 -2.71 -14.88
C SER A 13 -5.41 -4.02 -15.64
N ARG A 14 -5.95 -4.02 -16.86
CA ARG A 14 -5.82 -5.13 -17.83
C ARG A 14 -4.47 -5.11 -18.57
N HIS A 15 -3.41 -4.74 -17.86
CA HIS A 15 -2.09 -4.73 -18.42
C HIS A 15 -1.25 -5.84 -17.79
N ASP A 16 -0.32 -6.38 -18.56
CA ASP A 16 0.67 -7.30 -18.04
C ASP A 16 1.68 -6.56 -17.14
N ALA A 17 2.64 -7.29 -16.58
CA ALA A 17 3.64 -6.72 -15.70
C ALA A 17 4.56 -5.68 -16.39
N GLU A 18 4.59 -5.68 -17.71
CA GLU A 18 5.34 -4.77 -18.57
C GLU A 18 4.52 -3.54 -19.00
N GLY A 19 3.23 -3.49 -18.64
CA GLY A 19 2.32 -2.39 -18.96
C GLY A 19 1.63 -2.52 -20.34
N ASN A 20 1.71 -3.68 -21.00
CA ASN A 20 1.01 -3.93 -22.23
C ASN A 20 -0.40 -4.47 -21.97
N TYR A 21 -1.36 -4.08 -22.80
CA TYR A 21 -2.69 -4.66 -22.73
C TYR A 21 -2.62 -6.17 -23.03
N ALA A 22 -3.12 -6.99 -22.12
CA ALA A 22 -3.17 -8.43 -22.29
C ALA A 22 -4.49 -8.99 -21.73
N GLU A 23 -5.18 -9.79 -22.51
CA GLU A 23 -6.30 -10.57 -22.01
C GLU A 23 -5.80 -11.53 -20.91
N GLY A 24 -6.42 -11.48 -19.74
CA GLY A 24 -5.97 -12.22 -18.55
C GLY A 24 -4.80 -11.56 -17.80
N GLY A 25 -4.39 -10.36 -18.18
CA GLY A 25 -3.41 -9.55 -17.47
C GLY A 25 -3.98 -8.74 -16.30
N GLU A 26 -5.28 -8.84 -16.06
CA GLU A 26 -5.99 -8.10 -15.03
C GLU A 26 -5.37 -8.29 -13.65
N GLY A 27 -5.26 -7.19 -12.91
CA GLY A 27 -4.69 -7.18 -11.57
C GLY A 27 -3.17 -7.22 -11.52
N ARG A 28 -2.48 -7.11 -12.65
CA ARG A 28 -1.03 -6.94 -12.71
C ARG A 28 -0.67 -5.48 -12.92
N SER A 29 0.44 -5.08 -12.33
CA SER A 29 0.95 -3.73 -12.49
C SER A 29 2.44 -3.67 -12.18
N ASN A 30 3.05 -2.55 -12.51
CA ASN A 30 4.42 -2.23 -12.12
C ASN A 30 4.53 -0.81 -11.60
N TYR A 31 5.59 -0.58 -10.84
CA TYR A 31 5.96 0.73 -10.32
C TYR A 31 7.47 0.86 -10.35
N GLN A 32 7.98 1.98 -10.84
CA GLN A 32 9.42 2.25 -10.84
C GLN A 32 9.80 3.08 -9.63
N LEU A 33 10.44 2.43 -8.65
CA LEU A 33 10.90 3.07 -7.42
C LEU A 33 12.23 3.77 -7.66
N PRO A 34 12.31 5.10 -7.50
CA PRO A 34 13.58 5.81 -7.65
C PRO A 34 14.52 5.50 -6.48
N ILE A 35 15.76 5.13 -6.80
CA ILE A 35 16.86 4.99 -5.86
C ILE A 35 17.89 6.05 -6.20
N LEU A 36 18.23 6.86 -5.21
CA LEU A 36 19.10 8.01 -5.38
C LEU A 36 20.50 7.72 -4.89
N VAL A 37 21.49 8.17 -5.66
CA VAL A 37 22.87 8.31 -5.21
C VAL A 37 23.04 9.76 -4.75
N SER A 38 23.24 9.96 -3.45
CA SER A 38 23.42 11.28 -2.86
C SER A 38 24.89 11.68 -2.88
N GLY A 39 25.15 12.92 -3.24
CA GLY A 39 26.48 13.53 -3.24
C GLY A 39 26.40 14.96 -3.75
N SER A 40 27.40 15.78 -3.42
CA SER A 40 27.50 17.16 -3.91
C SER A 40 28.08 17.25 -5.32
N THR A 41 28.53 16.13 -5.87
CA THR A 41 29.12 16.00 -7.21
C THR A 41 28.48 14.86 -7.96
N ASP A 42 28.61 14.87 -9.28
CA ASP A 42 28.14 13.78 -10.11
C ASP A 42 28.78 12.45 -9.69
N ASN A 43 28.00 11.38 -9.77
CA ASN A 43 28.46 10.04 -9.49
C ASN A 43 29.65 9.67 -10.41
N PRO A 44 30.88 9.46 -9.89
CA PRO A 44 32.07 9.29 -10.74
C PRO A 44 32.20 7.89 -11.35
N SER A 45 31.46 6.91 -10.87
CA SER A 45 31.59 5.51 -11.29
C SER A 45 30.24 4.80 -11.31
N ASN A 46 30.17 3.67 -12.00
CA ASN A 46 29.02 2.79 -11.94
C ASN A 46 28.82 2.26 -10.52
N VAL A 47 27.60 2.29 -10.03
CA VAL A 47 27.21 1.77 -8.71
C VAL A 47 26.16 0.69 -8.90
N THR A 48 26.43 -0.51 -8.39
CA THR A 48 25.41 -1.57 -8.31
C THR A 48 24.81 -1.56 -6.92
N VAL A 49 23.61 -1.05 -6.80
CA VAL A 49 22.87 -0.99 -5.53
C VAL A 49 22.15 -2.31 -5.32
N HIS A 50 22.28 -2.90 -4.13
CA HIS A 50 21.62 -4.13 -3.73
C HIS A 50 20.42 -3.83 -2.83
N VAL A 51 19.29 -4.46 -3.13
CA VAL A 51 18.02 -4.28 -2.44
C VAL A 51 17.57 -5.61 -1.87
N ALA A 52 17.06 -5.60 -0.66
CA ALA A 52 16.53 -6.78 -0.01
C ALA A 52 15.20 -6.50 0.70
N HIS A 53 14.45 -7.55 0.93
CA HIS A 53 13.25 -7.56 1.76
C HIS A 53 13.62 -7.30 3.23
N ASP A 54 12.83 -6.50 3.93
CA ASP A 54 13.10 -6.07 5.32
C ASP A 54 11.91 -6.32 6.25
N ALA A 55 11.65 -7.59 6.52
CA ALA A 55 10.57 -7.99 7.42
C ALA A 55 10.74 -7.44 8.84
N ASP A 56 11.97 -7.31 9.33
CA ASP A 56 12.25 -6.88 10.69
C ASP A 56 11.80 -5.44 10.94
N THR A 57 12.04 -4.54 9.99
CA THR A 57 11.57 -3.15 10.09
C THR A 57 10.05 -3.08 10.11
N LEU A 58 9.36 -3.90 9.33
CA LEU A 58 7.90 -3.96 9.35
C LEU A 58 7.38 -4.48 10.70
N ASN A 59 7.99 -5.54 11.23
CA ASN A 59 7.60 -6.09 12.53
C ASN A 59 7.74 -5.06 13.67
N ILE A 60 8.83 -4.30 13.66
CA ILE A 60 9.06 -3.22 14.62
C ILE A 60 8.00 -2.13 14.48
N LEU A 61 7.66 -1.73 13.25
CA LEU A 61 6.64 -0.73 12.99
C LEU A 61 5.25 -1.17 13.47
N ASN A 62 4.85 -2.38 13.14
CA ASN A 62 3.56 -2.94 13.53
C ASN A 62 3.41 -2.97 15.05
N TYR A 63 4.42 -3.46 15.74
CA TYR A 63 4.39 -3.51 17.20
C TYR A 63 4.38 -2.11 17.84
N ALA A 64 5.17 -1.19 17.30
CA ALA A 64 5.23 0.18 17.82
C ALA A 64 3.89 0.92 17.67
N ARG A 65 3.13 0.63 16.60
CA ARG A 65 1.83 1.30 16.34
C ARG A 65 0.65 0.62 17.01
N TYR A 66 0.62 -0.70 16.98
CA TYR A 66 -0.58 -1.49 17.28
C TYR A 66 -0.40 -2.43 18.46
N ALA A 67 0.81 -2.56 18.98
CA ALA A 67 1.16 -3.43 20.11
C ALA A 67 0.59 -4.87 19.91
N THR A 68 -0.34 -5.29 20.76
CA THR A 68 -0.95 -6.62 20.67
C THR A 68 -2.18 -6.69 19.75
N ARG A 69 -2.58 -5.57 19.16
CA ARG A 69 -3.73 -5.51 18.24
C ARG A 69 -3.32 -5.95 16.84
N THR A 70 -3.07 -7.23 16.67
CA THR A 70 -2.56 -7.82 15.42
C THR A 70 -3.53 -7.71 14.26
N GLU A 71 -4.83 -7.53 14.53
CA GLU A 71 -5.86 -7.28 13.52
C GLU A 71 -5.66 -5.96 12.76
N LEU A 72 -4.87 -5.03 13.32
CA LEU A 72 -4.54 -3.75 12.70
C LEU A 72 -3.19 -3.74 11.98
N TYR A 73 -2.44 -4.82 12.03
CA TYR A 73 -1.10 -4.90 11.46
C TYR A 73 -1.13 -4.74 9.94
N TYR A 74 -0.08 -4.11 9.43
CA TYR A 74 0.24 -4.19 8.00
C TYR A 74 0.68 -5.60 7.66
N GLU A 75 0.21 -6.09 6.50
CA GLU A 75 0.59 -7.39 5.95
C GLU A 75 1.77 -7.25 4.98
N ASP A 76 2.69 -8.17 5.05
CA ASP A 76 3.92 -8.17 4.26
C ASP A 76 3.70 -8.79 2.88
N MET A 77 3.66 -7.96 1.84
CA MET A 77 3.51 -8.40 0.45
C MET A 77 4.74 -9.15 -0.08
N GLY A 78 5.90 -8.92 0.51
CA GLY A 78 7.16 -9.57 0.15
C GLY A 78 7.49 -10.81 0.98
N ALA A 79 6.59 -11.29 1.85
CA ALA A 79 6.82 -12.45 2.69
C ALA A 79 7.14 -13.70 1.87
N GLU A 80 7.98 -14.58 2.43
CA GLU A 80 8.38 -15.83 1.79
C GLU A 80 7.15 -16.68 1.40
N GLY A 81 7.16 -17.21 0.19
CA GLY A 81 6.08 -18.05 -0.34
C GLY A 81 4.93 -17.26 -0.99
N LEU A 82 4.92 -15.93 -0.91
CA LEU A 82 3.95 -15.08 -1.60
C LEU A 82 4.49 -14.67 -2.98
N ALA A 83 3.59 -14.59 -3.97
CA ALA A 83 3.90 -14.18 -5.35
C ALA A 83 3.24 -12.85 -5.73
N TYR A 84 2.94 -11.98 -4.77
CA TYR A 84 2.23 -10.72 -5.01
C TYR A 84 3.13 -9.58 -5.46
N ALA A 85 4.41 -9.64 -5.13
CA ALA A 85 5.39 -8.64 -5.53
C ALA A 85 6.71 -9.30 -5.92
N SER A 86 7.35 -8.74 -6.94
CA SER A 86 8.70 -9.14 -7.35
C SER A 86 9.51 -7.92 -7.77
N TYR A 87 10.82 -7.99 -7.63
CA TYR A 87 11.75 -6.93 -8.00
C TYR A 87 13.16 -7.52 -8.19
N PRO A 88 14.03 -6.85 -8.96
CA PRO A 88 15.43 -7.21 -9.05
C PRO A 88 16.16 -7.03 -7.72
N GLU A 89 17.06 -7.93 -7.39
CA GLU A 89 17.87 -7.83 -6.18
C GLU A 89 18.96 -6.75 -6.27
N SER A 90 19.24 -6.29 -7.47
CA SER A 90 20.24 -5.23 -7.72
C SER A 90 19.83 -4.30 -8.84
N LEU A 91 20.37 -3.09 -8.80
CA LEU A 91 20.15 -2.03 -9.76
C LEU A 91 21.47 -1.34 -10.11
N LEU A 92 21.78 -1.26 -11.41
CA LEU A 92 22.93 -0.50 -11.88
C LEU A 92 22.56 0.98 -12.05
N ILE A 93 23.30 1.85 -11.37
CA ILE A 93 23.29 3.29 -11.60
C ILE A 93 24.61 3.66 -12.26
N LYS A 94 24.54 4.12 -13.51
CA LYS A 94 25.73 4.41 -14.31
C LYS A 94 26.43 5.67 -13.82
N ALA A 95 27.73 5.75 -14.08
CA ALA A 95 28.52 6.95 -13.86
C ALA A 95 27.86 8.17 -14.52
N GLY A 96 27.82 9.29 -13.82
CA GLY A 96 27.13 10.50 -14.24
C GLY A 96 25.62 10.54 -13.98
N GLU A 97 25.02 9.43 -13.57
CA GLU A 97 23.61 9.35 -13.17
C GLU A 97 23.47 9.42 -11.66
N ASN A 98 22.50 10.19 -11.18
CA ASN A 98 22.24 10.34 -9.74
C ASN A 98 21.03 9.51 -9.26
N LYS A 99 20.34 8.84 -10.20
CA LYS A 99 19.13 8.10 -9.95
C LYS A 99 19.08 6.85 -10.81
N GLY A 100 18.59 5.77 -10.22
CA GLY A 100 18.14 4.57 -10.93
C GLY A 100 16.72 4.24 -10.56
N LEU A 101 16.03 3.47 -11.41
CA LEU A 101 14.65 3.06 -11.21
C LEU A 101 14.60 1.56 -10.96
N LEU A 102 14.19 1.17 -9.75
CA LEU A 102 13.95 -0.22 -9.39
C LEU A 102 12.55 -0.61 -9.85
N ASP A 103 12.44 -1.62 -10.71
CA ASP A 103 11.18 -2.08 -11.28
C ASP A 103 10.47 -3.03 -10.32
N LEU A 104 9.42 -2.54 -9.66
CA LEU A 104 8.55 -3.33 -8.79
C LEU A 104 7.39 -3.86 -9.61
N LYS A 105 7.19 -5.17 -9.61
CA LYS A 105 6.09 -5.83 -10.32
C LYS A 105 5.10 -6.40 -9.32
N PHE A 106 3.81 -6.15 -9.53
CA PHE A 106 2.74 -6.58 -8.66
C PHE A 106 1.77 -7.51 -9.37
N ASP A 107 1.28 -8.49 -8.63
CA ASP A 107 0.18 -9.36 -9.03
C ASP A 107 -0.88 -9.37 -7.92
N PHE A 108 -1.98 -8.66 -8.17
CA PHE A 108 -3.08 -8.52 -7.22
C PHE A 108 -4.15 -9.60 -7.37
N ARG A 109 -3.97 -10.52 -8.32
CA ARG A 109 -4.92 -11.63 -8.49
C ARG A 109 -4.83 -12.53 -7.26
N ASN A 110 -5.99 -12.94 -6.75
CA ASN A 110 -6.11 -13.79 -5.57
C ASN A 110 -5.58 -13.20 -4.25
N ILE A 111 -5.25 -11.92 -4.20
CA ILE A 111 -4.90 -11.22 -2.97
C ILE A 111 -6.16 -10.65 -2.30
N ASP A 112 -6.21 -10.67 -0.98
CA ASP A 112 -7.27 -10.01 -0.22
C ASP A 112 -6.96 -8.50 -0.12
N MET A 113 -7.58 -7.71 -0.97
CA MET A 113 -7.36 -6.25 -1.03
C MET A 113 -7.95 -5.49 0.16
N SER A 114 -8.71 -6.13 1.04
CA SER A 114 -9.15 -5.52 2.30
C SER A 114 -8.04 -5.44 3.36
N GLU A 115 -6.99 -6.24 3.20
CA GLU A 115 -5.81 -6.18 4.06
C GLU A 115 -4.91 -4.99 3.70
N LYS A 116 -4.13 -4.54 4.69
CA LYS A 116 -3.21 -3.40 4.54
C LYS A 116 -1.84 -3.86 4.03
N TRP A 117 -1.72 -4.06 2.74
CA TRP A 117 -0.50 -4.58 2.13
C TRP A 117 0.61 -3.54 2.05
N VAL A 118 1.79 -3.92 2.50
CA VAL A 118 3.03 -3.14 2.37
C VAL A 118 4.14 -4.00 1.79
N LEU A 119 5.09 -3.33 1.15
CA LEU A 119 6.35 -3.94 0.70
C LEU A 119 7.51 -3.29 1.45
N PRO A 120 8.10 -3.97 2.44
CA PRO A 120 9.25 -3.48 3.18
C PRO A 120 10.54 -3.80 2.44
N LEU A 121 11.33 -2.78 2.13
CA LEU A 121 12.60 -2.89 1.41
C LEU A 121 13.72 -2.18 2.15
N GLN A 122 14.94 -2.66 1.95
CA GLN A 122 16.16 -2.00 2.40
C GLN A 122 17.25 -2.02 1.33
N ILE A 123 18.09 -1.00 1.36
CA ILE A 123 19.36 -1.01 0.62
C ILE A 123 20.37 -1.78 1.48
N VAL A 124 20.96 -2.82 0.89
CA VAL A 124 21.95 -3.66 1.57
C VAL A 124 23.27 -2.93 1.62
N ASP A 125 23.91 -2.94 2.78
CA ASP A 125 25.26 -2.41 2.99
C ASP A 125 26.24 -3.55 3.22
N ASP A 126 27.36 -3.53 2.51
CA ASP A 126 28.42 -4.52 2.64
C ASP A 126 29.78 -3.85 2.33
N ALA A 127 30.80 -4.24 3.05
CA ALA A 127 32.16 -3.68 2.87
C ALA A 127 32.75 -3.93 1.46
N SER A 128 32.24 -4.91 0.72
CA SER A 128 32.66 -5.21 -0.66
C SER A 128 32.01 -4.29 -1.70
N TYR A 129 30.96 -3.54 -1.32
CA TYR A 129 30.24 -2.67 -2.24
C TYR A 129 30.95 -1.30 -2.36
N ASN A 130 30.80 -0.66 -3.51
CA ASN A 130 31.40 0.65 -3.78
C ASN A 130 30.46 1.82 -3.41
N TYR A 131 29.53 1.59 -2.51
CA TYR A 131 28.67 2.60 -1.92
C TYR A 131 28.43 2.28 -0.45
N VAL A 132 27.97 3.26 0.28
CA VAL A 132 27.52 3.11 1.67
C VAL A 132 26.04 3.49 1.72
N ALA A 133 25.21 2.63 2.30
CA ALA A 133 23.82 2.97 2.56
C ALA A 133 23.78 4.20 3.49
N HIS A 134 22.86 5.12 3.23
CA HIS A 134 22.81 6.37 3.99
C HIS A 134 22.65 6.07 5.48
N PRO A 135 23.45 6.68 6.37
CA PRO A 135 23.51 6.34 7.80
C PRO A 135 22.20 6.63 8.56
N ARG A 136 21.36 7.49 8.00
CA ARG A 136 20.02 7.71 8.56
C ARG A 136 19.09 6.60 8.12
N LYS A 137 18.47 5.92 9.09
CA LYS A 137 17.57 4.78 8.84
C LYS A 137 16.46 5.07 7.83
N ASP A 138 15.97 6.31 7.81
CA ASP A 138 14.86 6.71 6.95
C ASP A 138 15.24 6.81 5.45
N TYR A 139 16.52 6.76 5.11
CA TYR A 139 16.98 6.82 3.71
C TYR A 139 17.43 5.49 3.12
N ALA A 140 17.78 4.52 3.97
CA ALA A 140 18.21 3.19 3.52
C ALA A 140 17.07 2.15 3.57
N LYS A 141 15.93 2.49 4.15
CA LYS A 141 14.78 1.60 4.37
C LYS A 141 13.51 2.27 3.91
N ALA A 142 12.63 1.49 3.32
CA ALA A 142 11.33 1.95 2.88
C ALA A 142 10.25 0.91 3.19
N ILE A 143 9.15 1.34 3.76
CA ILE A 143 7.93 0.56 3.86
C ILE A 143 6.91 1.19 2.92
N LEU A 144 6.63 0.50 1.82
CA LEU A 144 5.78 0.99 0.76
C LEU A 144 4.36 0.45 0.96
N ARG A 145 3.42 1.33 1.27
CA ARG A 145 1.99 1.00 1.33
C ARG A 145 1.43 1.01 -0.08
N ILE A 146 0.99 -0.14 -0.56
CA ILE A 146 0.56 -0.33 -1.94
C ILE A 146 -0.95 -0.09 -2.05
N PHE A 147 -1.32 0.92 -2.84
CA PHE A 147 -2.69 1.27 -3.16
C PHE A 147 -2.94 1.07 -4.65
N PRO A 148 -3.52 -0.05 -5.06
CA PRO A 148 -4.02 -0.16 -6.42
C PRO A 148 -5.22 0.77 -6.62
N PHE A 149 -5.35 1.31 -7.82
CA PHE A 149 -6.48 2.14 -8.22
C PHE A 149 -7.12 1.62 -9.52
N ASN A 150 -8.40 1.81 -9.65
CA ASN A 150 -9.20 1.55 -10.85
C ASN A 150 -10.05 2.79 -11.18
N ASP A 151 -10.91 2.70 -12.19
CA ASP A 151 -11.76 3.82 -12.62
C ASP A 151 -12.76 4.27 -11.55
N TYR A 152 -13.02 3.43 -10.55
CA TYR A 152 -14.00 3.66 -9.49
C TYR A 152 -13.38 4.04 -8.15
N SER A 153 -12.08 3.86 -7.98
CA SER A 153 -11.38 4.24 -6.75
C SER A 153 -11.19 5.75 -6.67
N GLY A 154 -10.97 6.25 -5.46
CA GLY A 154 -10.73 7.66 -5.20
C GLY A 154 -11.60 8.21 -4.08
N ASP A 155 -11.65 9.53 -4.00
CA ASP A 155 -12.40 10.22 -2.96
C ASP A 155 -13.80 10.57 -3.46
N TYR A 156 -14.80 10.15 -2.69
CA TYR A 156 -16.20 10.46 -2.93
C TYR A 156 -16.70 11.45 -1.89
N SER A 157 -17.55 12.39 -2.28
CA SER A 157 -18.19 13.28 -1.33
C SER A 157 -19.19 12.52 -0.49
N GLY A 158 -19.02 12.53 0.83
CA GLY A 158 -19.83 11.80 1.79
C GLY A 158 -20.70 12.72 2.65
N THR A 159 -21.70 13.36 2.07
CA THR A 159 -22.69 14.11 2.85
C THR A 159 -23.87 13.22 3.22
N GLY A 160 -24.22 13.18 4.49
CA GLY A 160 -25.50 12.59 4.93
C GLY A 160 -25.45 11.14 5.39
N ILE A 161 -24.37 10.67 5.99
CA ILE A 161 -24.36 9.38 6.69
C ILE A 161 -25.09 9.55 8.02
N THR A 162 -26.19 8.83 8.19
CA THR A 162 -26.90 8.73 9.46
C THR A 162 -26.54 7.42 10.12
N ASN A 163 -25.82 7.46 11.21
CA ASN A 163 -25.58 6.29 12.04
C ASN A 163 -26.71 6.14 13.06
N LYS A 164 -27.26 4.94 13.14
CA LYS A 164 -28.16 4.56 14.21
C LYS A 164 -27.36 3.83 15.28
N VAL A 165 -27.30 4.41 16.45
CA VAL A 165 -26.63 3.84 17.61
C VAL A 165 -27.68 3.27 18.54
N VAL A 166 -27.56 1.98 18.89
CA VAL A 166 -28.38 1.37 19.92
C VAL A 166 -27.90 1.83 21.29
N THR A 167 -28.67 2.65 21.97
CA THR A 167 -28.33 3.19 23.29
C THR A 167 -28.89 2.38 24.46
N GLY A 168 -29.75 1.39 24.18
CA GLY A 168 -30.36 0.51 25.16
C GLY A 168 -31.48 -0.31 24.56
N TYR A 169 -32.23 -1.00 25.41
CA TYR A 169 -33.40 -1.76 25.03
C TYR A 169 -34.58 -1.31 25.89
N ASP A 170 -35.76 -1.24 25.30
CA ASP A 170 -36.97 -0.92 26.03
C ASP A 170 -37.48 -2.11 26.86
N GLY A 171 -38.57 -1.94 27.58
CA GLY A 171 -39.18 -2.98 28.43
C GLY A 171 -39.66 -4.21 27.67
N ASP A 172 -39.81 -4.14 26.34
CA ASP A 172 -40.18 -5.22 25.44
C ASP A 172 -39.00 -5.84 24.70
N GLY A 173 -37.76 -5.41 25.05
CA GLY A 173 -36.52 -5.92 24.42
C GLY A 173 -36.24 -5.35 23.03
N LYS A 174 -36.96 -4.30 22.61
CA LYS A 174 -36.64 -3.59 21.34
C LYS A 174 -35.47 -2.63 21.52
N PRO A 175 -34.56 -2.56 20.54
CA PRO A 175 -33.45 -1.62 20.58
C PRO A 175 -33.96 -0.16 20.53
N ILE A 176 -33.47 0.66 21.45
CA ILE A 176 -33.64 2.12 21.44
C ILE A 176 -32.52 2.67 20.57
N GLU A 177 -32.89 3.17 19.39
CA GLU A 177 -31.96 3.73 18.42
C GLU A 177 -31.92 5.25 18.51
N THR A 178 -30.72 5.81 18.57
CA THR A 178 -30.51 7.25 18.42
C THR A 178 -29.85 7.48 17.06
N ALA A 179 -30.44 8.33 16.24
CA ALA A 179 -29.86 8.72 14.96
C ALA A 179 -28.87 9.86 15.18
N GLU A 180 -27.59 9.60 14.95
CA GLU A 180 -26.57 10.64 14.88
C GLU A 180 -26.22 10.93 13.43
N SER A 181 -26.33 12.18 13.05
CA SER A 181 -25.90 12.64 11.73
C SER A 181 -24.40 12.85 11.77
N ILE A 182 -23.65 11.96 11.09
CA ILE A 182 -22.20 12.11 10.93
C ILE A 182 -21.95 12.71 9.56
N THR A 183 -21.36 13.90 9.56
CA THR A 183 -20.93 14.55 8.33
C THR A 183 -19.47 14.20 8.07
N LYS A 184 -19.21 13.31 7.12
CA LYS A 184 -17.87 13.08 6.60
C LYS A 184 -17.78 13.77 5.24
N SER A 185 -16.85 14.71 5.09
CA SER A 185 -16.70 15.50 3.87
C SER A 185 -16.25 14.69 2.66
N SER A 186 -15.53 13.58 2.90
CA SER A 186 -15.11 12.66 1.86
C SER A 186 -15.01 11.23 2.39
N ILE A 187 -15.27 10.26 1.50
CA ILE A 187 -15.10 8.83 1.73
C ILE A 187 -14.18 8.31 0.64
N ARG A 188 -13.13 7.57 1.03
CA ARG A 188 -12.22 6.98 0.07
C ARG A 188 -12.66 5.58 -0.32
N GLY A 189 -12.74 5.33 -1.65
CA GLY A 189 -12.95 4.02 -2.23
C GLY A 189 -11.62 3.35 -2.55
N TYR A 190 -11.43 2.14 -2.05
CA TYR A 190 -10.26 1.31 -2.26
C TYR A 190 -10.58 0.14 -3.19
N VAL A 191 -9.62 -0.31 -3.97
CA VAL A 191 -9.84 -1.35 -4.99
C VAL A 191 -9.90 -2.75 -4.37
N ILE A 192 -10.88 -3.54 -4.79
CA ILE A 192 -10.94 -5.01 -4.63
C ILE A 192 -10.50 -5.70 -5.92
N ASP A 193 -11.10 -5.30 -7.03
CA ASP A 193 -10.78 -5.77 -8.38
C ASP A 193 -10.98 -4.64 -9.40
N GLU A 194 -10.94 -4.94 -10.69
CA GLU A 194 -11.03 -3.94 -11.75
C GLU A 194 -12.34 -3.12 -11.71
N GLN A 195 -13.42 -3.70 -11.23
CA GLN A 195 -14.76 -3.08 -11.23
C GLN A 195 -15.36 -2.92 -9.82
N THR A 196 -14.64 -3.33 -8.78
CA THR A 196 -15.15 -3.37 -7.41
C THR A 196 -14.27 -2.55 -6.49
N ILE A 197 -14.91 -1.75 -5.67
CA ILE A 197 -14.25 -1.00 -4.58
C ILE A 197 -14.88 -1.33 -3.24
N PHE A 198 -14.15 -1.07 -2.18
CA PHE A 198 -14.68 -1.06 -0.82
C PHE A 198 -14.42 0.28 -0.16
N THR A 199 -15.14 0.59 0.89
CA THR A 199 -14.94 1.75 1.73
C THR A 199 -15.13 1.38 3.19
N TYR A 200 -14.46 2.11 4.08
CA TYR A 200 -14.65 1.94 5.51
C TYR A 200 -15.95 2.60 5.96
N ALA A 201 -16.68 1.93 6.85
CA ALA A 201 -17.99 2.39 7.31
C ALA A 201 -17.87 3.59 8.26
N GLY A 202 -18.78 4.53 8.12
CA GLY A 202 -18.91 5.65 9.03
C GLY A 202 -17.70 6.60 9.03
N ILE A 203 -17.19 6.90 10.21
CA ILE A 203 -16.03 7.78 10.42
C ILE A 203 -14.70 7.03 10.49
N VAL A 204 -14.72 5.71 10.45
CA VAL A 204 -13.52 4.87 10.52
C VAL A 204 -12.75 4.90 9.19
N ASP A 205 -11.50 4.57 9.25
CA ASP A 205 -10.59 4.45 8.11
C ASP A 205 -9.84 3.12 8.15
N GLU A 206 -8.72 3.00 7.44
CA GLU A 206 -7.97 1.75 7.36
C GLU A 206 -7.38 1.26 8.69
N ASP A 207 -7.36 2.07 9.73
CA ASP A 207 -6.91 1.67 11.07
C ASP A 207 -7.98 0.89 11.86
N TYR A 208 -9.16 0.74 11.28
CA TYR A 208 -10.31 0.02 11.86
C TYR A 208 -10.81 -1.06 10.90
N THR A 209 -11.49 -2.06 11.44
CA THR A 209 -11.90 -3.25 10.68
C THR A 209 -13.31 -3.23 10.11
N CYS A 210 -14.03 -2.12 10.23
CA CYS A 210 -15.41 -1.99 9.73
C CYS A 210 -15.41 -1.60 8.24
N LEU A 211 -15.82 -2.51 7.35
CA LEU A 211 -15.80 -2.34 5.90
C LEU A 211 -17.20 -2.38 5.29
N LEU A 212 -17.39 -1.58 4.25
CA LEU A 212 -18.51 -1.69 3.32
C LEU A 212 -17.99 -2.00 1.92
N TYR A 213 -18.58 -3.02 1.30
CA TYR A 213 -18.26 -3.41 -0.07
C TYR A 213 -19.31 -2.89 -1.04
N THR A 214 -18.87 -2.37 -2.18
CA THR A 214 -19.77 -1.94 -3.24
C THR A 214 -19.19 -2.27 -4.61
N SER A 215 -20.08 -2.71 -5.52
CA SER A 215 -19.79 -2.88 -6.94
C SER A 215 -20.70 -1.93 -7.72
N PRO A 216 -20.22 -1.35 -8.84
CA PRO A 216 -21.11 -0.63 -9.75
C PRO A 216 -22.22 -1.56 -10.23
N SER A 217 -23.46 -1.08 -10.22
CA SER A 217 -24.56 -1.80 -10.86
C SER A 217 -24.27 -1.92 -12.35
N PRO A 218 -24.49 -3.08 -13.00
CA PRO A 218 -24.41 -3.14 -14.45
C PRO A 218 -25.34 -2.07 -15.02
N ARG A 219 -24.81 -1.17 -15.79
CA ARG A 219 -25.65 -0.24 -16.56
C ARG A 219 -26.27 -1.03 -17.68
N ASP A 220 -27.59 -1.14 -17.69
CA ASP A 220 -28.38 -1.63 -18.80
C ASP A 220 -28.15 -0.77 -20.06
#